data_245e2e47afc569465b25a7c15ea37b1a
#
_entry.id   245e2e47afc569465b25a7c15ea37b1a
#
_cell.length_a   1.000
_cell.length_b   1.000
_cell.length_c   1.000
_cell.angle_alpha   90.00
_cell.angle_beta   90.00
_cell.angle_gamma   90.00
#
_symmetry.space_group_name_H-M   'P 1'
#
loop_
_entity.id
_entity.type
_entity.pdbx_description
1 polymer ?
#
loop_
_entity_poly.entity_id
_entity_poly.type
_entity_poly.pdbx_seq_one_letter_code
_entity_poly.pdbx_strand_id
1 'polypeptide(L)'
;MTSAQTDIAKQKQAAVQDPTNYESVRYYLDRASQPSFLQRITNSLVRPVSKRRVPSGVDVNANFGLAYTQQTNVAVAAALYATYRVGKDDAPTPLSHLSLGGLVSVNGFFRLQLSGENIFAGANDLLAYSVAGGVMPTYFWGLGYTAADVNSRSNYTRDDVVGNVLYKRRVVGGLWAGAVVDMRYANAHSLDDLAMLYLGSAGGNKRSAFSAGVGVVVEYDSRNMRHNPTRGLYVSLQGDVRPKALGDMSATLWHVKGNLNLYQALWCGAVMAVDMYADLYSSATPWLFWPVAGGESRLRGYYYGRYTDSKMASAQVELRQTIYGPFGICVWGGAATFFSSIKALDNIKLLPDYGIGLRLAAGGRTVLRLDCGFGRHSHGFIVNVNEAF
;
A
#
# COMPACT_ATOMS: atom_id res chain seq x y z
N MET A 1 -17.38 -45.18 -15.67
CA MET A 1 -17.02 -43.78 -15.41
C MET A 1 -15.52 -43.66 -15.51
N THR A 2 -15.02 -42.84 -16.39
CA THR A 2 -13.58 -42.67 -16.61
C THR A 2 -12.94 -41.88 -15.46
N SER A 3 -11.67 -42.13 -15.18
CA SER A 3 -10.91 -41.46 -14.11
C SER A 3 -11.05 -39.92 -14.14
N ALA A 4 -11.14 -39.35 -15.33
CA ALA A 4 -11.37 -37.92 -15.54
C ALA A 4 -12.73 -37.43 -15.02
N GLN A 5 -13.78 -38.25 -15.03
CA GLN A 5 -15.10 -37.88 -14.47
C GLN A 5 -15.09 -37.92 -12.94
N THR A 6 -14.29 -38.80 -12.35
CA THR A 6 -14.12 -38.87 -10.88
C THR A 6 -13.29 -37.71 -10.37
N ASP A 7 -12.27 -37.26 -11.09
CA ASP A 7 -11.46 -36.11 -10.74
C ASP A 7 -12.24 -34.79 -10.87
N ILE A 8 -13.09 -34.69 -11.88
CA ILE A 8 -13.99 -33.52 -12.03
C ILE A 8 -15.03 -33.49 -10.91
N ALA A 9 -15.56 -34.66 -10.48
CA ALA A 9 -16.50 -34.70 -9.36
C ALA A 9 -15.83 -34.31 -8.01
N LYS A 10 -14.60 -34.78 -7.78
CA LYS A 10 -13.81 -34.39 -6.58
C LYS A 10 -13.43 -32.90 -6.59
N GLN A 11 -13.07 -32.36 -7.75
CA GLN A 11 -12.79 -30.91 -7.88
C GLN A 11 -14.06 -30.05 -7.68
N LYS A 12 -15.23 -30.54 -8.16
CA LYS A 12 -16.51 -29.89 -7.88
C LYS A 12 -16.84 -29.89 -6.38
N GLN A 13 -16.59 -30.99 -5.70
CA GLN A 13 -16.86 -31.14 -4.28
C GLN A 13 -15.92 -30.26 -3.43
N ALA A 14 -14.64 -30.14 -3.81
CA ALA A 14 -13.69 -29.23 -3.19
C ALA A 14 -14.06 -27.75 -3.43
N ALA A 15 -14.56 -27.40 -4.61
CA ALA A 15 -15.01 -26.05 -4.93
C ALA A 15 -16.30 -25.66 -4.17
N VAL A 16 -17.18 -26.63 -3.87
CA VAL A 16 -18.38 -26.40 -3.04
C VAL A 16 -18.03 -26.20 -1.57
N GLN A 17 -16.91 -26.79 -1.12
CA GLN A 17 -16.44 -26.65 0.28
C GLN A 17 -15.77 -25.32 0.58
N ASP A 18 -15.30 -24.59 -0.44
CA ASP A 18 -14.77 -23.22 -0.27
C ASP A 18 -15.36 -22.26 -1.31
N PRO A 19 -16.63 -21.85 -1.15
CA PRO A 19 -17.31 -20.97 -2.10
C PRO A 19 -16.75 -19.53 -2.10
N THR A 20 -15.82 -19.22 -1.22
CA THR A 20 -15.17 -17.91 -1.14
C THR A 20 -13.85 -17.86 -1.91
N ASN A 21 -13.35 -18.97 -2.40
CA ASN A 21 -12.19 -19.01 -3.26
C ASN A 21 -12.58 -18.51 -4.67
N TYR A 22 -11.98 -17.39 -5.10
CA TYR A 22 -12.22 -16.78 -6.40
C TYR A 22 -12.01 -17.76 -7.57
N GLU A 23 -11.05 -18.66 -7.48
CA GLU A 23 -10.81 -19.68 -8.52
C GLU A 23 -11.95 -20.68 -8.60
N SER A 24 -12.61 -21.03 -7.50
CA SER A 24 -13.77 -21.90 -7.50
C SER A 24 -14.99 -21.22 -8.11
N VAL A 25 -15.22 -19.94 -7.82
CA VAL A 25 -16.30 -19.15 -8.45
C VAL A 25 -16.04 -19.02 -9.95
N ARG A 26 -14.81 -18.78 -10.38
CA ARG A 26 -14.41 -18.71 -11.78
C ARG A 26 -14.66 -20.04 -12.52
N TYR A 27 -14.37 -21.16 -11.87
CA TYR A 27 -14.60 -22.50 -12.44
C TYR A 27 -16.10 -22.74 -12.80
N TYR A 28 -17.00 -22.24 -11.94
CA TYR A 28 -18.45 -22.33 -12.24
C TYR A 28 -18.90 -21.36 -13.33
N LEU A 29 -18.29 -20.18 -13.42
CA LEU A 29 -18.65 -19.16 -14.42
C LEU A 29 -18.08 -19.49 -15.81
N ASP A 30 -16.88 -20.02 -15.92
CA ASP A 30 -16.25 -20.39 -17.19
C ASP A 30 -16.95 -21.57 -17.88
N ARG A 31 -17.69 -22.37 -17.14
CA ARG A 31 -18.44 -23.52 -17.67
C ARG A 31 -19.87 -23.23 -18.10
N ALA A 32 -20.41 -22.12 -17.68
CA ALA A 32 -21.82 -21.76 -17.93
C ALA A 32 -22.05 -20.96 -19.21
N SER A 33 -20.99 -20.48 -19.90
CA SER A 33 -21.20 -19.61 -21.08
C SER A 33 -19.99 -19.58 -22.01
N GLN A 34 -20.29 -19.45 -23.31
CA GLN A 34 -19.31 -18.91 -24.26
C GLN A 34 -18.82 -17.54 -23.77
N PRO A 35 -17.55 -17.16 -24.03
CA PRO A 35 -17.01 -15.91 -23.48
C PRO A 35 -17.89 -14.73 -23.86
N SER A 36 -18.53 -14.13 -22.87
CA SER A 36 -19.35 -12.93 -23.05
C SER A 36 -18.50 -11.80 -23.61
N PHE A 37 -19.14 -10.82 -24.23
CA PHE A 37 -18.46 -9.60 -24.71
C PHE A 37 -17.55 -8.98 -23.63
N LEU A 38 -17.99 -8.98 -22.37
CA LEU A 38 -17.23 -8.49 -21.21
C LEU A 38 -16.00 -9.36 -20.91
N GLN A 39 -16.10 -10.69 -21.04
CA GLN A 39 -14.95 -11.58 -20.92
C GLN A 39 -13.92 -11.38 -22.05
N ARG A 40 -14.37 -11.03 -23.24
CA ARG A 40 -13.45 -10.68 -24.36
C ARG A 40 -12.71 -9.37 -24.08
N ILE A 41 -13.37 -8.36 -23.52
CA ILE A 41 -12.73 -7.09 -23.11
C ILE A 41 -11.75 -7.34 -21.98
N THR A 42 -12.12 -8.05 -20.92
CA THR A 42 -11.21 -8.34 -19.81
C THR A 42 -10.03 -9.20 -20.23
N ASN A 43 -10.22 -10.18 -21.13
CA ASN A 43 -9.15 -10.98 -21.68
C ASN A 43 -8.24 -10.20 -22.65
N SER A 44 -8.74 -9.11 -23.25
CA SER A 44 -7.94 -8.21 -24.09
C SER A 44 -7.14 -7.18 -23.29
N LEU A 45 -7.71 -6.72 -22.18
CA LEU A 45 -7.06 -5.77 -21.27
C LEU A 45 -6.06 -6.45 -20.33
N VAL A 46 -6.32 -7.67 -19.96
CA VAL A 46 -5.45 -8.48 -19.10
C VAL A 46 -5.06 -9.72 -19.90
N ARG A 47 -3.86 -9.72 -20.49
CA ARG A 47 -3.31 -10.97 -21.01
C ARG A 47 -3.33 -11.97 -19.85
N PRO A 48 -4.06 -13.11 -19.96
CA PRO A 48 -4.02 -14.10 -18.92
C PRO A 48 -2.55 -14.44 -18.72
N VAL A 49 -2.11 -14.45 -17.47
CA VAL A 49 -0.84 -15.08 -17.11
C VAL A 49 -1.07 -16.55 -17.47
N SER A 50 -0.82 -16.86 -18.74
CA SER A 50 -0.84 -18.25 -19.21
C SER A 50 0.03 -19.03 -18.23
N LYS A 51 -0.24 -20.32 -18.03
CA LYS A 51 0.66 -21.26 -17.36
C LYS A 51 2.02 -21.24 -18.09
N ARG A 52 2.76 -20.14 -17.98
CA ARG A 52 4.12 -20.06 -18.47
C ARG A 52 4.90 -21.03 -17.61
N ARG A 53 5.55 -21.98 -18.23
CA ARG A 53 6.68 -22.68 -17.64
C ARG A 53 7.52 -21.59 -16.99
N VAL A 54 7.81 -21.76 -15.71
CA VAL A 54 8.68 -20.85 -15.00
C VAL A 54 9.97 -20.72 -15.81
N PRO A 55 10.30 -19.53 -16.33
CA PRO A 55 11.44 -19.41 -17.23
C PRO A 55 12.71 -19.82 -16.50
N SER A 56 13.57 -20.56 -17.15
CA SER A 56 14.96 -20.77 -16.74
C SER A 56 15.78 -19.51 -17.06
N GLY A 57 15.31 -18.34 -16.58
CA GLY A 57 15.93 -17.05 -16.90
C GLY A 57 15.19 -15.87 -16.30
N VAL A 58 15.49 -14.68 -16.78
CA VAL A 58 14.84 -13.42 -16.40
C VAL A 58 13.67 -13.16 -17.34
N ASP A 59 12.46 -13.00 -16.80
CA ASP A 59 11.29 -12.55 -17.57
C ASP A 59 11.06 -11.06 -17.30
N VAL A 60 11.06 -10.25 -18.35
CA VAL A 60 10.90 -8.80 -18.26
C VAL A 60 9.59 -8.38 -18.91
N ASN A 61 8.80 -7.61 -18.17
CA ASN A 61 7.52 -7.08 -18.65
C ASN A 61 7.50 -5.56 -18.44
N ALA A 62 6.88 -4.85 -19.40
CA ALA A 62 6.62 -3.42 -19.30
C ALA A 62 5.12 -3.19 -19.12
N ASN A 63 4.75 -2.34 -18.17
CA ASN A 63 3.39 -1.94 -17.91
C ASN A 63 3.26 -0.43 -18.02
N PHE A 64 2.16 0.03 -18.58
CA PHE A 64 1.80 1.44 -18.67
C PHE A 64 0.40 1.61 -18.11
N GLY A 65 0.14 2.72 -17.47
CA GLY A 65 -1.17 3.00 -16.89
C GLY A 65 -1.45 4.49 -16.74
N LEU A 66 -2.73 4.77 -16.60
CA LEU A 66 -3.22 6.07 -16.17
C LEU A 66 -3.60 5.95 -14.69
N ALA A 67 -3.26 6.97 -13.92
CA ALA A 67 -3.63 7.08 -12.53
C ALA A 67 -4.28 8.44 -12.29
N TYR A 68 -5.15 8.49 -11.31
CA TYR A 68 -5.74 9.73 -10.84
C TYR A 68 -5.85 9.71 -9.32
N THR A 69 -5.37 10.76 -8.71
CA THR A 69 -5.65 11.08 -7.30
C THR A 69 -5.85 12.59 -7.18
N GLN A 70 -6.45 13.04 -6.09
CA GLN A 70 -6.60 14.49 -5.86
C GLN A 70 -5.25 15.22 -5.78
N GLN A 71 -4.18 14.54 -5.40
CA GLN A 71 -2.84 15.12 -5.32
C GLN A 71 -2.17 15.19 -6.70
N THR A 72 -2.18 14.10 -7.44
CA THR A 72 -1.46 14.01 -8.73
C THR A 72 -2.28 14.54 -9.90
N ASN A 73 -3.62 14.70 -9.75
CA ASN A 73 -4.51 14.83 -10.89
C ASN A 73 -4.29 13.66 -11.87
N VAL A 74 -4.42 13.92 -13.17
CA VAL A 74 -4.15 12.90 -14.18
C VAL A 74 -2.64 12.67 -14.27
N ALA A 75 -2.24 11.44 -14.17
CA ALA A 75 -0.86 11.02 -14.25
C ALA A 75 -0.69 9.83 -15.20
N VAL A 76 0.47 9.76 -15.84
CA VAL A 76 0.93 8.61 -16.60
C VAL A 76 1.98 7.89 -15.79
N ALA A 77 1.81 6.61 -15.64
CA ALA A 77 2.77 5.73 -14.98
C ALA A 77 3.32 4.70 -15.96
N ALA A 78 4.60 4.39 -15.83
CA ALA A 78 5.26 3.30 -16.54
C ALA A 78 6.09 2.49 -15.56
N ALA A 79 6.12 1.18 -15.73
CA ALA A 79 6.95 0.30 -14.92
C ALA A 79 7.54 -0.83 -15.76
N LEU A 80 8.83 -1.08 -15.56
CA LEU A 80 9.53 -2.29 -15.99
C LEU A 80 9.57 -3.25 -14.82
N TYR A 81 9.22 -4.48 -15.06
CA TYR A 81 9.14 -5.52 -14.04
C TYR A 81 9.87 -6.76 -14.50
N ALA A 82 10.95 -7.11 -13.81
CA ALA A 82 11.73 -8.31 -14.04
C ALA A 82 11.43 -9.35 -12.97
N THR A 83 11.15 -10.58 -13.37
CA THR A 83 11.00 -11.75 -12.50
C THR A 83 12.08 -12.76 -12.79
N TYR A 84 12.71 -13.31 -11.74
CA TYR A 84 13.82 -14.24 -11.85
C TYR A 84 13.89 -15.14 -10.60
N ARG A 85 14.76 -16.13 -10.65
CA ARG A 85 15.10 -16.96 -9.49
C ARG A 85 16.49 -16.66 -8.98
N VAL A 86 16.63 -16.63 -7.67
CA VAL A 86 17.95 -16.56 -7.01
C VAL A 86 18.31 -17.98 -6.56
N GLY A 87 19.38 -18.54 -7.12
CA GLY A 87 19.86 -19.88 -6.80
C GLY A 87 19.80 -20.85 -7.98
N LYS A 88 20.10 -22.14 -7.74
CA LYS A 88 20.10 -23.19 -8.77
C LYS A 88 18.67 -23.62 -9.10
N ASP A 89 18.45 -24.01 -10.35
CA ASP A 89 17.12 -24.34 -10.94
C ASP A 89 16.39 -25.52 -10.27
N ASP A 90 17.05 -26.32 -9.45
CA ASP A 90 16.48 -27.55 -8.88
C ASP A 90 15.66 -27.36 -7.61
N ALA A 91 15.65 -26.17 -7.01
CA ALA A 91 14.88 -25.89 -5.80
C ALA A 91 13.56 -25.20 -6.15
N PRO A 92 12.42 -25.59 -5.54
CA PRO A 92 11.11 -24.92 -5.71
C PRO A 92 11.10 -23.57 -4.97
N THR A 93 11.99 -22.65 -5.38
CA THR A 93 12.11 -21.32 -4.78
C THR A 93 11.09 -20.37 -5.42
N PRO A 94 10.33 -19.59 -4.65
CA PRO A 94 9.47 -18.54 -5.19
C PRO A 94 10.27 -17.56 -6.06
N LEU A 95 9.59 -16.93 -7.01
CA LEU A 95 10.21 -15.96 -7.90
C LEU A 95 10.57 -14.67 -7.14
N SER A 96 11.79 -14.22 -7.33
CA SER A 96 12.26 -12.89 -6.98
C SER A 96 11.83 -11.87 -8.02
N HIS A 97 11.78 -10.60 -7.66
CA HIS A 97 11.41 -9.55 -8.60
C HIS A 97 12.23 -8.28 -8.41
N LEU A 98 12.37 -7.54 -9.50
CA LEU A 98 12.92 -6.20 -9.56
C LEU A 98 11.95 -5.33 -10.37
N SER A 99 11.65 -4.15 -9.90
CA SER A 99 10.75 -3.20 -10.53
C SER A 99 11.39 -1.82 -10.59
N LEU A 100 11.36 -1.21 -11.77
CA LEU A 100 11.67 0.19 -11.98
C LEU A 100 10.41 0.89 -12.47
N GLY A 101 9.87 1.81 -11.69
CA GLY A 101 8.64 2.54 -11.99
C GLY A 101 8.86 4.04 -12.03
N GLY A 102 8.09 4.72 -12.87
CA GLY A 102 8.04 6.17 -12.94
C GLY A 102 6.61 6.68 -13.11
N LEU A 103 6.33 7.86 -12.55
CA LEU A 103 5.06 8.54 -12.66
C LEU A 103 5.29 10.03 -12.92
N VAL A 104 4.56 10.57 -13.88
CA VAL A 104 4.54 11.99 -14.22
C VAL A 104 3.09 12.45 -14.31
N SER A 105 2.78 13.61 -13.76
CA SER A 105 1.43 14.15 -13.77
C SER A 105 1.35 15.56 -14.40
N VAL A 106 0.14 15.95 -14.77
CA VAL A 106 -0.14 17.26 -15.39
C VAL A 106 0.10 18.44 -14.47
N ASN A 107 0.12 18.24 -13.15
CA ASN A 107 0.39 19.31 -12.16
C ASN A 107 1.86 19.37 -11.71
N GLY A 108 2.78 18.72 -12.46
CA GLY A 108 4.21 18.75 -12.15
C GLY A 108 4.68 17.74 -11.09
N PHE A 109 3.80 16.80 -10.66
CA PHE A 109 4.24 15.69 -9.82
C PHE A 109 5.11 14.74 -10.64
N PHE A 110 6.27 14.39 -10.11
CA PHE A 110 7.19 13.43 -10.70
C PHE A 110 7.71 12.48 -9.62
N ARG A 111 7.75 11.19 -9.90
CA ARG A 111 8.32 10.19 -9.00
C ARG A 111 8.99 9.07 -9.78
N LEU A 112 10.18 8.67 -9.33
CA LEU A 112 10.85 7.44 -9.75
C LEU A 112 10.98 6.51 -8.56
N GLN A 113 10.87 5.21 -8.81
CA GLN A 113 11.05 4.18 -7.81
C GLN A 113 11.73 2.95 -8.38
N LEU A 114 12.79 2.51 -7.73
CA LEU A 114 13.40 1.19 -7.91
C LEU A 114 13.05 0.36 -6.67
N SER A 115 12.54 -0.84 -6.86
CA SER A 115 12.27 -1.76 -5.75
C SER A 115 12.49 -3.20 -6.18
N GLY A 116 12.87 -4.05 -5.24
CA GLY A 116 13.07 -5.46 -5.49
C GLY A 116 12.88 -6.30 -4.24
N GLU A 117 12.57 -7.57 -4.47
CA GLU A 117 12.50 -8.59 -3.44
C GLU A 117 13.24 -9.83 -3.95
N ASN A 118 14.32 -10.19 -3.28
CA ASN A 118 15.09 -11.40 -3.54
C ASN A 118 14.74 -12.46 -2.51
N ILE A 119 14.22 -13.58 -2.98
CA ILE A 119 13.90 -14.75 -2.15
C ILE A 119 14.98 -15.77 -2.40
N PHE A 120 15.74 -16.11 -1.36
CA PHE A 120 16.85 -17.04 -1.46
C PHE A 120 16.40 -18.50 -1.40
N ALA A 121 17.29 -19.41 -1.77
CA ALA A 121 17.04 -20.85 -1.79
C ALA A 121 16.46 -21.34 -0.45
N GLY A 122 15.44 -22.20 -0.51
CA GLY A 122 14.71 -22.66 0.68
C GLY A 122 13.62 -21.71 1.18
N ALA A 123 13.46 -20.52 0.58
CA ALA A 123 12.45 -19.52 0.92
C ALA A 123 12.43 -19.10 2.42
N ASN A 124 13.55 -19.21 3.09
CA ASN A 124 13.71 -18.84 4.50
C ASN A 124 14.34 -17.47 4.68
N ASP A 125 15.00 -16.95 3.67
CA ASP A 125 15.69 -15.67 3.68
C ASP A 125 15.15 -14.78 2.57
N LEU A 126 14.92 -13.52 2.88
CA LEU A 126 14.38 -12.53 1.98
C LEU A 126 15.12 -11.19 2.15
N LEU A 127 15.56 -10.62 1.04
CA LEU A 127 16.10 -9.27 0.97
C LEU A 127 15.16 -8.41 0.13
N ALA A 128 14.50 -7.45 0.76
CA ALA A 128 13.73 -6.42 0.07
C ALA A 128 14.47 -5.10 0.09
N TYR A 129 14.38 -4.34 -0.98
CA TYR A 129 14.97 -3.02 -1.07
C TYR A 129 14.11 -2.11 -1.92
N SER A 130 14.12 -0.82 -1.60
CA SER A 130 13.49 0.20 -2.40
C SER A 130 14.22 1.52 -2.28
N VAL A 131 14.31 2.25 -3.40
CA VAL A 131 14.71 3.64 -3.43
C VAL A 131 13.68 4.38 -4.29
N ALA A 132 13.13 5.45 -3.75
CA ALA A 132 12.20 6.28 -4.46
C ALA A 132 12.55 7.75 -4.24
N GLY A 133 12.37 8.56 -5.27
CA GLY A 133 12.54 10.00 -5.17
C GLY A 133 11.65 10.75 -6.15
N GLY A 134 11.37 11.99 -5.83
CA GLY A 134 10.50 12.78 -6.69
C GLY A 134 10.25 14.20 -6.20
N VAL A 135 9.51 14.91 -7.03
CA VAL A 135 9.04 16.27 -6.79
C VAL A 135 7.52 16.24 -6.67
N MET A 136 7.00 16.78 -5.60
CA MET A 136 5.58 16.72 -5.26
C MET A 136 5.02 18.11 -4.97
N PRO A 137 4.47 18.83 -5.97
CA PRO A 137 3.59 19.96 -5.69
C PRO A 137 2.41 19.50 -4.85
N THR A 138 2.17 20.15 -3.73
CA THR A 138 1.15 19.72 -2.78
C THR A 138 0.54 20.90 -2.02
N TYR A 139 -0.56 20.64 -1.34
CA TYR A 139 -1.23 21.62 -0.51
C TYR A 139 -0.81 21.48 0.95
N PHE A 140 -0.98 22.56 1.71
CA PHE A 140 -0.62 22.63 3.11
C PHE A 140 -1.67 23.43 3.90
N TRP A 141 -2.02 22.96 5.09
CA TRP A 141 -2.99 23.58 6.00
C TRP A 141 -2.41 23.89 7.37
N GLY A 142 -1.09 23.70 7.53
CA GLY A 142 -0.41 23.85 8.82
C GLY A 142 -0.12 22.50 9.48
N LEU A 143 0.45 22.52 10.67
CA LEU A 143 0.85 21.35 11.43
C LEU A 143 -0.12 21.08 12.58
N GLY A 144 -0.47 19.80 12.76
CA GLY A 144 -1.38 19.34 13.78
C GLY A 144 -2.86 19.43 13.36
N TYR A 145 -3.71 18.73 14.10
CA TYR A 145 -5.14 18.62 13.80
C TYR A 145 -5.85 19.97 13.72
N THR A 146 -5.65 20.84 14.73
CA THR A 146 -6.40 22.09 14.84
C THR A 146 -6.09 23.05 13.68
N ALA A 147 -4.82 23.17 13.30
CA ALA A 147 -4.43 23.98 12.16
C ALA A 147 -5.06 23.48 10.86
N ALA A 148 -4.98 22.18 10.62
CA ALA A 148 -5.55 21.54 9.43
C ALA A 148 -7.08 21.63 9.32
N ASP A 149 -7.79 21.78 10.45
CA ASP A 149 -9.26 21.88 10.50
C ASP A 149 -9.75 23.31 10.17
N VAL A 150 -9.01 24.35 10.58
CA VAL A 150 -9.45 25.75 10.50
C VAL A 150 -8.75 26.57 9.41
N ASN A 151 -7.54 26.21 9.02
CA ASN A 151 -6.76 26.99 8.07
C ASN A 151 -7.22 26.81 6.62
N SER A 152 -7.05 27.87 5.85
CA SER A 152 -7.23 27.81 4.41
C SER A 152 -6.11 27.04 3.73
N ARG A 153 -6.38 26.56 2.52
CA ARG A 153 -5.41 25.84 1.71
C ARG A 153 -4.30 26.76 1.22
N SER A 154 -3.06 26.37 1.43
CA SER A 154 -1.85 26.97 0.89
C SER A 154 -1.08 25.98 0.03
N ASN A 155 0.01 26.38 -0.60
CA ASN A 155 0.78 25.59 -1.55
C ASN A 155 2.26 25.55 -1.16
N TYR A 156 2.89 24.40 -1.42
CA TYR A 156 4.34 24.26 -1.42
C TYR A 156 4.74 23.10 -2.34
N THR A 157 6.01 23.01 -2.66
CA THR A 157 6.59 21.88 -3.37
C THR A 157 7.50 21.11 -2.42
N ARG A 158 7.38 19.78 -2.45
CA ARG A 158 8.21 18.88 -1.66
C ARG A 158 9.05 18.01 -2.58
N ASP A 159 10.36 18.04 -2.38
CA ASP A 159 11.24 17.01 -2.90
C ASP A 159 11.45 15.94 -1.83
N ASP A 160 11.41 14.68 -2.18
CA ASP A 160 11.75 13.61 -1.26
C ASP A 160 12.57 12.50 -1.92
N VAL A 161 13.45 11.91 -1.11
CA VAL A 161 14.15 10.67 -1.42
C VAL A 161 14.03 9.74 -0.23
N VAL A 162 13.54 8.54 -0.48
CA VAL A 162 13.38 7.50 0.55
C VAL A 162 14.11 6.25 0.08
N GLY A 163 15.00 5.73 0.90
CA GLY A 163 15.70 4.47 0.69
C GLY A 163 15.40 3.51 1.82
N ASN A 164 15.15 2.24 1.50
CA ASN A 164 14.91 1.21 2.49
C ASN A 164 15.56 -0.10 2.04
N VAL A 165 16.25 -0.78 2.96
CA VAL A 165 16.78 -2.13 2.78
C VAL A 165 16.35 -2.96 3.97
N LEU A 166 15.67 -4.07 3.71
CA LEU A 166 15.13 -4.98 4.69
C LEU A 166 15.63 -6.39 4.42
N TYR A 167 16.38 -6.96 5.34
CA TYR A 167 16.67 -8.38 5.36
C TYR A 167 15.85 -9.05 6.45
N LYS A 168 15.15 -10.12 6.10
CA LYS A 168 14.40 -10.91 7.07
C LYS A 168 14.56 -12.41 6.85
N ARG A 169 14.53 -13.14 7.95
CA ARG A 169 14.59 -14.60 7.98
C ARG A 169 13.35 -15.17 8.60
N ARG A 170 12.88 -16.27 8.05
CA ARG A 170 11.77 -17.05 8.61
C ARG A 170 12.23 -17.73 9.90
N VAL A 171 11.52 -17.49 10.97
CA VAL A 171 11.78 -18.08 12.29
C VAL A 171 11.04 -19.40 12.42
N VAL A 172 9.71 -19.36 12.25
CA VAL A 172 8.85 -20.55 12.29
C VAL A 172 7.52 -20.25 11.60
N GLY A 173 7.02 -21.16 10.78
CA GLY A 173 5.74 -21.00 10.09
C GLY A 173 5.65 -19.68 9.29
N GLY A 174 4.69 -18.84 9.65
CA GLY A 174 4.49 -17.50 9.05
C GLY A 174 5.28 -16.38 9.73
N LEU A 175 6.06 -16.67 10.79
CA LEU A 175 6.81 -15.68 11.55
C LEU A 175 8.16 -15.38 10.93
N TRP A 176 8.44 -14.11 10.72
CA TRP A 176 9.68 -13.56 10.18
C TRP A 176 10.26 -12.53 11.14
N ALA A 177 11.57 -12.50 11.25
CA ALA A 177 12.30 -11.46 11.96
C ALA A 177 13.45 -10.96 11.10
N GLY A 178 13.81 -9.68 11.26
CA GLY A 178 14.85 -9.10 10.42
C GLY A 178 15.34 -7.75 10.87
N ALA A 179 16.26 -7.23 10.08
CA ALA A 179 16.86 -5.91 10.26
C ALA A 179 16.49 -4.99 9.08
N VAL A 180 16.35 -3.72 9.37
CA VAL A 180 16.03 -2.69 8.39
C VAL A 180 17.03 -1.55 8.48
N VAL A 181 17.41 -1.03 7.31
CA VAL A 181 18.09 0.26 7.15
C VAL A 181 17.14 1.17 6.38
N ASP A 182 16.86 2.32 6.92
CA ASP A 182 15.96 3.31 6.32
C ASP A 182 16.68 4.65 6.19
N MET A 183 16.56 5.31 5.05
CA MET A 183 17.14 6.60 4.76
C MET A 183 16.05 7.52 4.21
N ARG A 184 15.99 8.75 4.70
CA ARG A 184 15.02 9.76 4.25
C ARG A 184 15.69 11.12 4.07
N TYR A 185 15.38 11.71 2.94
CA TYR A 185 15.63 13.12 2.68
C TYR A 185 14.31 13.77 2.27
N ALA A 186 14.04 14.96 2.77
CA ALA A 186 12.91 15.77 2.32
C ALA A 186 13.30 17.25 2.34
N ASN A 187 12.82 17.99 1.34
CA ASN A 187 12.99 19.43 1.23
C ASN A 187 11.67 20.08 0.83
N ALA A 188 11.26 21.12 1.54
CA ALA A 188 10.08 21.93 1.23
C ALA A 188 10.52 23.28 0.69
N HIS A 189 10.12 23.56 -0.54
CA HIS A 189 10.43 24.82 -1.21
C HIS A 189 9.20 25.39 -1.94
N SER A 190 9.32 26.56 -2.55
CA SER A 190 8.22 27.25 -3.25
C SER A 190 6.97 27.40 -2.39
N LEU A 191 7.16 27.73 -1.10
CA LEU A 191 6.06 28.00 -0.19
C LEU A 191 5.42 29.34 -0.54
N ASP A 192 4.09 29.37 -0.62
CA ASP A 192 3.36 30.63 -0.67
C ASP A 192 3.35 31.35 0.70
N ASP A 193 2.87 32.59 0.74
CA ASP A 193 2.89 33.42 1.96
C ASP A 193 2.10 32.78 3.11
N LEU A 194 0.99 32.09 2.81
CA LEU A 194 0.18 31.40 3.81
C LEU A 194 0.92 30.17 4.36
N ALA A 195 1.58 29.40 3.52
CA ALA A 195 2.38 28.26 3.95
C ALA A 195 3.54 28.71 4.84
N MET A 196 4.20 29.80 4.50
CA MET A 196 5.26 30.40 5.34
C MET A 196 4.72 30.85 6.71
N LEU A 197 3.56 31.50 6.73
CA LEU A 197 2.90 31.92 7.97
C LEU A 197 2.54 30.72 8.87
N TYR A 198 1.91 29.68 8.29
CA TYR A 198 1.51 28.50 9.05
C TYR A 198 2.70 27.72 9.59
N LEU A 199 3.77 27.61 8.82
CA LEU A 199 4.98 26.93 9.23
C LEU A 199 5.70 27.71 10.35
N GLY A 200 5.80 29.02 10.22
CA GLY A 200 6.39 29.90 11.24
C GLY A 200 5.63 29.87 12.56
N SER A 201 4.30 29.90 12.52
CA SER A 201 3.47 29.87 13.73
C SER A 201 3.56 28.54 14.49
N ALA A 202 3.84 27.44 13.79
CA ALA A 202 4.00 26.12 14.38
C ALA A 202 5.45 25.80 14.82
N GLY A 203 6.39 26.75 14.71
CA GLY A 203 7.81 26.52 14.99
C GLY A 203 8.51 25.58 13.99
N GLY A 204 7.87 25.31 12.85
CA GLY A 204 8.33 24.39 11.82
C GLY A 204 9.36 24.97 10.84
N ASN A 205 10.34 25.72 11.32
CA ASN A 205 11.29 26.47 10.47
C ASN A 205 12.25 25.58 9.65
N LYS A 206 12.36 24.29 9.97
CA LYS A 206 13.21 23.38 9.22
C LYS A 206 12.55 22.98 7.91
N ARG A 207 13.13 23.43 6.78
CA ARG A 207 12.62 23.18 5.42
C ARG A 207 13.31 22.04 4.71
N SER A 208 14.46 21.59 5.20
CA SER A 208 15.19 20.44 4.65
C SER A 208 15.63 19.53 5.78
N ALA A 209 15.54 18.24 5.59
CA ALA A 209 15.91 17.25 6.59
C ALA A 209 16.45 15.98 5.92
N PHE A 210 17.55 15.47 6.48
CA PHE A 210 18.13 14.18 6.13
C PHE A 210 18.30 13.34 7.39
N SER A 211 17.98 12.05 7.31
CA SER A 211 18.17 11.11 8.40
C SER A 211 18.29 9.68 7.87
N ALA A 212 19.26 8.95 8.39
CA ALA A 212 19.36 7.51 8.21
C ALA A 212 19.21 6.79 9.55
N GLY A 213 18.62 5.60 9.51
CA GLY A 213 18.32 4.81 10.70
C GLY A 213 18.55 3.33 10.47
N VAL A 214 18.69 2.61 11.56
CA VAL A 214 18.78 1.15 11.60
C VAL A 214 17.73 0.64 12.59
N GLY A 215 17.16 -0.51 12.28
CA GLY A 215 16.08 -1.03 13.10
C GLY A 215 15.88 -2.53 12.91
N VAL A 216 14.82 -3.00 13.55
CA VAL A 216 14.38 -4.39 13.51
C VAL A 216 12.92 -4.45 13.05
N VAL A 217 12.57 -5.57 12.44
CA VAL A 217 11.19 -5.86 12.03
C VAL A 217 10.83 -7.27 12.47
N VAL A 218 9.60 -7.44 12.93
CA VAL A 218 8.97 -8.73 13.18
C VAL A 218 7.66 -8.75 12.38
N GLU A 219 7.46 -9.81 11.60
CA GLU A 219 6.25 -9.98 10.77
C GLU A 219 5.67 -11.37 10.97
N TYR A 220 4.35 -11.45 11.00
CA TYR A 220 3.61 -12.70 10.90
C TYR A 220 2.65 -12.62 9.73
N ASP A 221 2.74 -13.55 8.79
CA ASP A 221 1.91 -13.60 7.58
C ASP A 221 1.31 -15.00 7.41
N SER A 222 0.01 -15.12 7.61
CA SER A 222 -0.79 -16.32 7.37
C SER A 222 -1.85 -16.13 6.28
N ARG A 223 -1.74 -15.06 5.49
CA ARG A 223 -2.67 -14.80 4.40
C ARG A 223 -2.58 -15.87 3.33
N ASN A 224 -3.72 -16.26 2.80
CA ASN A 224 -3.78 -17.21 1.70
C ASN A 224 -3.19 -16.65 0.38
N MET A 225 -3.29 -15.34 0.16
CA MET A 225 -2.69 -14.62 -0.97
C MET A 225 -2.20 -13.24 -0.53
N ARG A 226 -1.09 -12.74 -1.11
CA ARG A 226 -0.54 -11.43 -0.75
C ARG A 226 -1.26 -10.25 -1.39
N HIS A 227 -1.79 -10.42 -2.61
CA HIS A 227 -2.34 -9.32 -3.41
C HIS A 227 -3.85 -9.11 -3.27
N ASN A 228 -4.60 -10.16 -2.98
CA ASN A 228 -6.05 -10.09 -2.74
C ASN A 228 -6.43 -11.16 -1.72
N PRO A 229 -6.04 -10.98 -0.46
CA PRO A 229 -6.29 -11.96 0.58
C PRO A 229 -7.79 -12.05 0.89
N THR A 230 -8.25 -13.29 1.07
CA THR A 230 -9.63 -13.59 1.48
C THR A 230 -9.69 -14.16 2.89
N ARG A 231 -8.55 -14.66 3.42
CA ARG A 231 -8.41 -15.24 4.76
C ARG A 231 -7.00 -15.02 5.29
N GLY A 232 -6.89 -14.95 6.60
CA GLY A 232 -5.63 -14.91 7.31
C GLY A 232 -5.33 -13.59 7.96
N LEU A 233 -4.18 -13.54 8.60
CA LEU A 233 -3.69 -12.43 9.39
C LEU A 233 -2.31 -12.00 8.88
N TYR A 234 -2.10 -10.72 8.78
CA TYR A 234 -0.80 -10.10 8.60
C TYR A 234 -0.55 -9.12 9.74
N VAL A 235 0.55 -9.29 10.44
CA VAL A 235 1.02 -8.37 11.48
C VAL A 235 2.45 -8.00 11.16
N SER A 236 2.78 -6.71 11.23
CA SER A 236 4.14 -6.22 11.10
C SER A 236 4.40 -5.17 12.18
N LEU A 237 5.51 -5.30 12.86
CA LEU A 237 6.01 -4.31 13.81
C LEU A 237 7.47 -4.01 13.46
N GLN A 238 7.74 -2.75 13.15
CA GLN A 238 9.08 -2.23 12.86
C GLN A 238 9.42 -1.16 13.87
N GLY A 239 10.64 -1.19 14.39
CA GLY A 239 11.21 -0.13 15.21
C GLY A 239 12.60 0.25 14.70
N ASP A 240 12.87 1.52 14.49
CA ASP A 240 14.17 2.01 14.05
C ASP A 240 14.65 3.19 14.90
N VAL A 241 15.95 3.26 15.08
CA VAL A 241 16.66 4.37 15.72
C VAL A 241 17.46 5.09 14.65
N ARG A 242 17.40 6.42 14.68
CA ARG A 242 18.06 7.33 13.76
C ARG A 242 19.05 8.17 14.54
N PRO A 243 20.32 7.72 14.62
CA PRO A 243 21.34 8.45 15.36
C PRO A 243 21.56 9.84 14.78
N LYS A 244 21.76 10.81 15.64
CA LYS A 244 22.09 12.19 15.24
C LYS A 244 23.29 12.23 14.27
N ALA A 245 24.26 11.34 14.45
CA ALA A 245 25.46 11.28 13.62
C ALA A 245 25.18 10.82 12.15
N LEU A 246 24.03 10.21 11.89
CA LEU A 246 23.63 9.74 10.55
C LEU A 246 22.60 10.67 9.88
N GLY A 247 22.70 11.97 10.16
CA GLY A 247 21.77 12.94 9.57
C GLY A 247 22.09 14.38 10.02
N ASP A 248 21.20 15.28 9.68
CA ASP A 248 21.25 16.71 10.05
C ASP A 248 20.32 17.03 11.25
N MET A 249 20.04 16.03 12.09
CA MET A 249 19.13 16.14 13.22
C MET A 249 19.81 16.73 14.46
N SER A 250 19.00 17.44 15.27
CA SER A 250 19.47 17.99 16.56
C SER A 250 19.63 16.91 17.64
N ALA A 251 18.88 15.80 17.52
CA ALA A 251 18.86 14.70 18.49
C ALA A 251 18.77 13.34 17.78
N THR A 252 19.08 12.27 18.49
CA THR A 252 18.76 10.91 18.06
C THR A 252 17.25 10.72 18.08
N LEU A 253 16.69 10.23 16.98
CA LEU A 253 15.25 10.00 16.80
C LEU A 253 14.94 8.51 16.92
N TRP A 254 13.69 8.22 17.27
CA TRP A 254 13.13 6.88 17.14
C TRP A 254 11.85 6.93 16.30
N HIS A 255 11.56 5.81 15.66
CA HIS A 255 10.38 5.60 14.86
C HIS A 255 9.85 4.19 15.08
N VAL A 256 8.55 4.05 15.30
CA VAL A 256 7.86 2.77 15.46
C VAL A 256 6.66 2.74 14.53
N LYS A 257 6.56 1.69 13.75
CA LYS A 257 5.49 1.45 12.78
C LYS A 257 4.86 0.10 13.02
N GLY A 258 3.54 0.08 13.19
CA GLY A 258 2.75 -1.13 13.35
C GLY A 258 1.67 -1.26 12.27
N ASN A 259 1.46 -2.46 11.77
CA ASN A 259 0.38 -2.78 10.85
C ASN A 259 -0.25 -4.12 11.22
N LEU A 260 -1.58 -4.18 11.23
CA LEU A 260 -2.36 -5.40 11.39
C LEU A 260 -3.46 -5.44 10.33
N ASN A 261 -3.46 -6.49 9.52
CA ASN A 261 -4.53 -6.76 8.57
C ASN A 261 -5.15 -8.13 8.86
N LEU A 262 -6.46 -8.17 9.02
CA LEU A 262 -7.24 -9.39 9.21
C LEU A 262 -8.21 -9.56 8.04
N TYR A 263 -8.27 -10.75 7.48
CA TYR A 263 -9.15 -11.09 6.38
C TYR A 263 -10.00 -12.30 6.74
N GLN A 264 -11.29 -12.16 6.58
CA GLN A 264 -12.27 -13.21 6.86
C GLN A 264 -13.25 -13.31 5.71
N ALA A 265 -13.28 -14.46 5.06
CA ALA A 265 -14.35 -14.79 4.13
C ALA A 265 -15.66 -14.99 4.90
N LEU A 266 -16.74 -14.34 4.47
CA LEU A 266 -18.04 -14.36 5.15
C LEU A 266 -19.03 -15.29 4.44
N TRP A 267 -19.39 -14.95 3.20
CA TRP A 267 -20.26 -15.75 2.33
C TRP A 267 -19.70 -15.74 0.91
N CYS A 268 -20.42 -16.32 -0.03
CA CYS A 268 -19.95 -16.46 -1.42
C CYS A 268 -19.56 -15.11 -2.03
N GLY A 269 -18.27 -14.96 -2.35
CA GLY A 269 -17.71 -13.74 -2.93
C GLY A 269 -17.56 -12.56 -1.97
N ALA A 270 -17.87 -12.74 -0.67
CA ALA A 270 -17.73 -11.68 0.34
C ALA A 270 -16.51 -11.87 1.23
N VAL A 271 -15.75 -10.82 1.42
CA VAL A 271 -14.58 -10.78 2.31
C VAL A 271 -14.68 -9.54 3.19
N MET A 272 -14.60 -9.74 4.49
CA MET A 272 -14.35 -8.68 5.46
C MET A 272 -12.84 -8.53 5.63
N ALA A 273 -12.34 -7.31 5.43
CA ALA A 273 -10.94 -6.95 5.65
C ALA A 273 -10.87 -5.84 6.71
N VAL A 274 -10.01 -6.04 7.70
CA VAL A 274 -9.73 -5.06 8.77
C VAL A 274 -8.29 -4.60 8.63
N ASP A 275 -8.05 -3.31 8.70
CA ASP A 275 -6.71 -2.71 8.73
C ASP A 275 -6.58 -1.83 9.96
N MET A 276 -5.55 -2.08 10.76
CA MET A 276 -5.12 -1.22 11.87
C MET A 276 -3.68 -0.81 11.64
N TYR A 277 -3.40 0.44 11.86
CA TYR A 277 -2.09 1.02 11.57
C TYR A 277 -1.70 2.05 12.61
N ALA A 278 -0.44 2.05 12.98
CA ALA A 278 0.18 3.08 13.81
C ALA A 278 1.53 3.48 13.23
N ASP A 279 1.82 4.78 13.24
CA ASP A 279 3.07 5.35 12.75
C ASP A 279 3.50 6.47 13.73
N LEU A 280 4.51 6.17 14.52
CA LEU A 280 4.87 6.92 15.72
C LEU A 280 6.31 7.40 15.63
N TYR A 281 6.49 8.70 15.59
CA TYR A 281 7.80 9.33 15.62
C TYR A 281 8.09 9.99 16.96
N SER A 282 9.38 10.09 17.30
CA SER A 282 9.84 10.92 18.42
C SER A 282 9.45 12.40 18.23
N SER A 283 9.20 13.12 19.30
CA SER A 283 8.75 14.52 19.25
C SER A 283 9.78 15.47 18.65
N ALA A 284 11.07 15.09 18.64
CA ALA A 284 12.13 15.86 17.99
C ALA A 284 12.23 15.67 16.48
N THR A 285 11.37 14.80 15.89
CA THR A 285 11.37 14.53 14.46
C THR A 285 10.83 15.73 13.69
N PRO A 286 11.53 16.20 12.63
CA PRO A 286 11.03 17.26 11.77
C PRO A 286 9.67 16.91 11.14
N TRP A 287 8.82 17.91 10.97
CA TRP A 287 7.50 17.76 10.37
C TRP A 287 7.51 17.12 8.98
N LEU A 288 8.62 17.28 8.26
CA LEU A 288 8.84 16.68 6.93
C LEU A 288 8.78 15.14 6.93
N PHE A 289 8.99 14.50 8.07
CA PHE A 289 8.97 13.04 8.21
C PHE A 289 7.71 12.50 8.91
N TRP A 290 6.83 13.41 9.35
CA TRP A 290 5.62 13.01 10.06
C TRP A 290 4.65 12.24 9.17
N PRO A 291 3.86 11.33 9.74
CA PRO A 291 2.76 10.70 9.02
C PRO A 291 1.71 11.71 8.61
N VAL A 292 1.08 11.45 7.49
CA VAL A 292 0.09 12.34 6.89
C VAL A 292 -1.23 11.61 6.62
N ALA A 293 -2.33 12.35 6.70
CA ALA A 293 -3.63 11.87 6.26
C ALA A 293 -3.70 11.79 4.73
N GLY A 294 -4.59 10.96 4.24
CA GLY A 294 -4.84 10.80 2.81
C GLY A 294 -3.92 9.77 2.17
N GLY A 295 -4.30 9.32 1.04
CA GLY A 295 -3.57 8.31 0.27
C GLY A 295 -4.47 7.23 -0.29
N GLU A 296 -3.84 6.25 -0.89
CA GLU A 296 -4.55 5.22 -1.65
C GLU A 296 -5.07 4.08 -0.77
N SER A 297 -4.53 3.92 0.43
CA SER A 297 -4.84 2.79 1.31
C SER A 297 -5.66 3.19 2.53
N ARG A 298 -5.41 4.35 3.11
CA ARG A 298 -6.02 4.83 4.35
C ARG A 298 -6.46 6.26 4.21
N LEU A 299 -7.54 6.65 4.91
CA LEU A 299 -8.11 7.99 4.85
C LEU A 299 -8.35 8.46 3.41
N ARG A 300 -8.96 7.57 2.62
CA ARG A 300 -9.19 7.75 1.17
C ARG A 300 -10.10 8.93 0.83
N GLY A 301 -10.87 9.41 1.80
CA GLY A 301 -11.69 10.62 1.71
C GLY A 301 -10.93 11.94 1.93
N TYR A 302 -9.61 11.88 2.21
CA TYR A 302 -8.83 13.07 2.53
C TYR A 302 -7.78 13.37 1.46
N TYR A 303 -7.52 14.66 1.24
CA TYR A 303 -6.37 15.09 0.47
C TYR A 303 -5.08 14.70 1.19
N TYR A 304 -4.09 14.20 0.44
CA TYR A 304 -2.80 13.79 0.98
C TYR A 304 -2.09 14.97 1.65
N GLY A 305 -1.70 14.81 2.91
CA GLY A 305 -1.01 15.82 3.70
C GLY A 305 -1.91 16.86 4.37
N ARG A 306 -3.26 16.77 4.25
CA ARG A 306 -4.15 17.73 4.92
C ARG A 306 -3.99 17.70 6.43
N TYR A 307 -3.95 16.54 7.03
CA TYR A 307 -3.69 16.37 8.46
C TYR A 307 -2.34 15.68 8.65
N THR A 308 -1.53 16.20 9.53
CA THR A 308 -0.20 15.66 9.84
C THR A 308 0.17 15.99 11.28
N ASP A 309 0.81 15.05 11.96
CA ASP A 309 1.41 15.22 13.28
C ASP A 309 2.50 14.17 13.47
N SER A 310 3.27 14.25 14.55
CA SER A 310 4.37 13.31 14.83
C SER A 310 3.93 11.86 15.05
N LYS A 311 2.67 11.63 15.33
CA LYS A 311 2.07 10.31 15.57
C LYS A 311 0.73 10.19 14.90
N MET A 312 0.44 9.01 14.36
CA MET A 312 -0.82 8.64 13.73
C MET A 312 -1.24 7.25 14.19
N ALA A 313 -2.53 7.08 14.41
CA ALA A 313 -3.17 5.77 14.53
C ALA A 313 -4.44 5.75 13.70
N SER A 314 -4.74 4.63 13.05
CA SER A 314 -5.94 4.45 12.22
C SER A 314 -6.47 3.03 12.30
N ALA A 315 -7.78 2.90 12.11
CA ALA A 315 -8.45 1.62 11.94
C ALA A 315 -9.54 1.76 10.88
N GLN A 316 -9.68 0.77 10.01
CA GLN A 316 -10.74 0.69 9.01
C GLN A 316 -11.20 -0.74 8.81
N VAL A 317 -12.45 -0.89 8.42
CA VAL A 317 -13.08 -2.15 8.02
C VAL A 317 -13.61 -1.98 6.61
N GLU A 318 -13.36 -2.97 5.77
CA GLU A 318 -13.77 -3.00 4.38
C GLU A 318 -14.54 -4.29 4.08
N LEU A 319 -15.70 -4.18 3.50
CA LEU A 319 -16.47 -5.29 2.97
C LEU A 319 -16.34 -5.30 1.45
N ARG A 320 -15.68 -6.33 0.93
CA ARG A 320 -15.48 -6.59 -0.49
C ARG A 320 -16.47 -7.64 -0.95
N GLN A 321 -17.21 -7.38 -2.00
CA GLN A 321 -18.19 -8.33 -2.57
C GLN A 321 -17.96 -8.49 -4.07
N THR A 322 -17.66 -9.70 -4.49
CA THR A 322 -17.73 -10.08 -5.90
C THR A 322 -19.19 -10.18 -6.31
N ILE A 323 -19.59 -9.46 -7.36
CA ILE A 323 -20.98 -9.42 -7.83
C ILE A 323 -21.19 -10.38 -9.00
N TYR A 324 -20.39 -10.21 -10.06
CA TYR A 324 -20.48 -11.05 -11.25
C TYR A 324 -19.19 -11.09 -12.03
N GLY A 325 -18.66 -12.27 -12.28
CA GLY A 325 -17.43 -12.48 -13.04
C GLY A 325 -16.26 -11.67 -12.42
N PRO A 326 -15.63 -10.76 -13.18
CA PRO A 326 -14.53 -9.94 -12.69
C PRO A 326 -14.97 -8.71 -11.87
N PHE A 327 -16.27 -8.43 -11.82
CA PHE A 327 -16.79 -7.21 -11.19
C PHE A 327 -17.10 -7.41 -9.71
N GLY A 328 -16.69 -6.48 -8.91
CA GLY A 328 -16.99 -6.41 -7.48
C GLY A 328 -17.22 -4.99 -7.01
N ILE A 329 -17.77 -4.89 -5.83
CA ILE A 329 -17.93 -3.65 -5.08
C ILE A 329 -17.24 -3.78 -3.73
N CYS A 330 -16.96 -2.63 -3.17
CA CYS A 330 -16.37 -2.50 -1.85
C CYS A 330 -17.05 -1.34 -1.12
N VAL A 331 -17.31 -1.51 0.16
CA VAL A 331 -17.68 -0.43 1.07
C VAL A 331 -16.76 -0.46 2.27
N TRP A 332 -16.39 0.71 2.77
CA TRP A 332 -15.53 0.79 3.94
C TRP A 332 -15.96 1.89 4.89
N GLY A 333 -15.53 1.75 6.13
CA GLY A 333 -15.64 2.75 7.17
C GLY A 333 -14.49 2.62 8.14
N GLY A 334 -14.03 3.75 8.65
CA GLY A 334 -12.92 3.80 9.58
C GLY A 334 -12.70 5.18 10.16
N ALA A 335 -11.64 5.30 10.93
CA ALA A 335 -11.20 6.59 11.47
C ALA A 335 -9.69 6.57 11.73
N ALA A 336 -9.12 7.77 11.78
CA ALA A 336 -7.75 7.98 12.24
C ALA A 336 -7.69 9.12 13.26
N THR A 337 -6.59 9.13 14.02
CA THR A 337 -6.22 10.25 14.88
C THR A 337 -4.76 10.63 14.67
N PHE A 338 -4.48 11.91 14.79
CA PHE A 338 -3.15 12.49 14.73
C PHE A 338 -2.86 13.19 16.06
N PHE A 339 -1.71 12.95 16.65
CA PHE A 339 -1.37 13.47 17.98
C PHE A 339 0.14 13.68 18.16
N SER A 340 0.51 14.67 18.96
CA SER A 340 1.92 14.99 19.25
C SER A 340 2.47 14.23 20.45
N SER A 341 1.61 13.88 21.42
CA SER A 341 1.98 13.16 22.64
C SER A 341 0.92 12.15 23.07
N ILE A 342 1.30 11.15 23.86
CA ILE A 342 0.35 10.16 24.39
C ILE A 342 -0.70 10.80 25.30
N LYS A 343 -0.33 11.87 26.03
CA LYS A 343 -1.29 12.65 26.84
C LYS A 343 -2.38 13.34 26.01
N ALA A 344 -2.12 13.61 24.73
CA ALA A 344 -3.13 14.16 23.82
C ALA A 344 -4.25 13.18 23.48
N LEU A 345 -4.07 11.88 23.79
CA LEU A 345 -5.11 10.86 23.65
C LEU A 345 -6.27 11.02 24.65
N ASP A 346 -6.10 11.81 25.72
CA ASP A 346 -7.22 12.14 26.62
C ASP A 346 -8.31 12.96 25.92
N ASN A 347 -7.98 13.61 24.79
CA ASN A 347 -8.86 14.43 23.98
C ASN A 347 -8.77 14.01 22.49
N ILE A 348 -9.09 12.73 22.21
CA ILE A 348 -8.97 12.17 20.88
C ILE A 348 -9.88 12.91 19.90
N LYS A 349 -9.27 13.42 18.82
CA LYS A 349 -9.98 13.98 17.67
C LYS A 349 -9.93 12.97 16.53
N LEU A 350 -11.06 12.35 16.24
CA LEU A 350 -11.18 11.37 15.18
C LEU A 350 -11.47 12.02 13.83
N LEU A 351 -10.79 11.53 12.81
CA LEU A 351 -11.04 11.82 11.39
C LEU A 351 -11.77 10.62 10.79
N PRO A 352 -13.09 10.68 10.62
CA PRO A 352 -13.86 9.59 10.00
C PRO A 352 -13.51 9.48 8.51
N ASP A 353 -13.44 8.25 8.00
CA ASP A 353 -13.23 7.94 6.58
C ASP A 353 -14.19 6.82 6.18
N TYR A 354 -15.00 7.03 5.17
CA TYR A 354 -15.91 6.01 4.66
C TYR A 354 -16.12 6.20 3.17
N GLY A 355 -16.58 5.16 2.50
CA GLY A 355 -16.77 5.26 1.07
C GLY A 355 -17.23 3.98 0.40
N ILE A 356 -17.30 4.06 -0.91
CA ILE A 356 -17.70 2.99 -1.81
C ILE A 356 -16.72 2.90 -2.97
N GLY A 357 -16.47 1.67 -3.44
CA GLY A 357 -15.57 1.44 -4.57
C GLY A 357 -16.05 0.35 -5.49
N LEU A 358 -15.61 0.46 -6.74
CA LEU A 358 -15.77 -0.57 -7.76
C LEU A 358 -14.45 -1.33 -7.93
N ARG A 359 -14.56 -2.61 -8.23
CA ARG A 359 -13.44 -3.51 -8.46
C ARG A 359 -13.58 -4.22 -9.78
N LEU A 360 -12.49 -4.28 -10.54
CA LEU A 360 -12.34 -5.17 -11.68
C LEU A 360 -11.17 -6.11 -11.37
N ALA A 361 -11.46 -7.40 -11.32
CA ALA A 361 -10.46 -8.41 -10.97
C ALA A 361 -10.13 -9.29 -12.17
N ALA A 362 -8.87 -9.71 -12.29
CA ALA A 362 -8.43 -10.68 -13.28
C ALA A 362 -7.27 -11.51 -12.72
N GLY A 363 -7.32 -12.83 -12.94
CA GLY A 363 -6.26 -13.74 -12.46
C GLY A 363 -6.08 -13.74 -10.94
N GLY A 364 -7.18 -13.54 -10.16
CA GLY A 364 -7.12 -13.47 -8.70
C GLY A 364 -6.55 -12.15 -8.12
N ARG A 365 -6.40 -11.11 -8.96
CA ARG A 365 -5.92 -9.79 -8.54
C ARG A 365 -6.91 -8.73 -8.95
N THR A 366 -7.05 -7.68 -8.14
CA THR A 366 -7.74 -6.46 -8.55
C THR A 366 -6.86 -5.70 -9.53
N VAL A 367 -7.32 -5.57 -10.77
CA VAL A 367 -6.58 -4.91 -11.86
C VAL A 367 -7.02 -3.46 -12.07
N LEU A 368 -8.17 -3.08 -11.53
CA LEU A 368 -8.66 -1.72 -11.48
C LEU A 368 -9.52 -1.52 -10.23
N ARG A 369 -9.22 -0.47 -9.50
CA ARG A 369 -9.95 0.00 -8.33
C ARG A 369 -10.37 1.44 -8.56
N LEU A 370 -11.67 1.71 -8.36
CA LEU A 370 -12.24 3.04 -8.39
C LEU A 370 -12.89 3.27 -7.03
N ASP A 371 -12.36 4.18 -6.23
CA ASP A 371 -12.85 4.48 -4.89
C ASP A 371 -13.35 5.92 -4.80
N CYS A 372 -14.53 6.12 -4.19
CA CYS A 372 -15.06 7.40 -3.76
C CYS A 372 -15.11 7.43 -2.24
N GLY A 373 -14.21 8.18 -1.63
CA GLY A 373 -14.07 8.32 -0.19
C GLY A 373 -14.62 9.66 0.31
N PHE A 374 -15.16 9.64 1.52
CA PHE A 374 -15.69 10.81 2.21
C PHE A 374 -15.07 10.92 3.60
N GLY A 375 -14.68 12.11 3.97
CA GLY A 375 -14.13 12.45 5.26
C GLY A 375 -14.69 13.76 5.78
N ARG A 376 -14.20 14.20 6.94
CA ARG A 376 -14.56 15.48 7.53
C ARG A 376 -14.11 16.63 6.61
N HIS A 377 -15.05 17.42 6.09
CA HIS A 377 -14.80 18.53 5.16
C HIS A 377 -13.94 18.16 3.94
N SER A 378 -14.02 16.89 3.50
CA SER A 378 -13.19 16.38 2.41
C SER A 378 -13.86 15.21 1.72
N HIS A 379 -13.52 15.03 0.46
CA HIS A 379 -13.87 13.84 -0.33
C HIS A 379 -12.71 13.51 -1.24
N GLY A 380 -12.59 12.25 -1.64
CA GLY A 380 -11.52 11.76 -2.51
C GLY A 380 -12.05 10.85 -3.60
N PHE A 381 -11.45 10.93 -4.77
CA PHE A 381 -11.64 9.97 -5.84
C PHE A 381 -10.28 9.38 -6.21
N ILE A 382 -10.19 8.06 -6.27
CA ILE A 382 -8.96 7.32 -6.50
C ILE A 382 -9.18 6.30 -7.61
N VAL A 383 -8.27 6.30 -8.58
CA VAL A 383 -8.15 5.28 -9.62
C VAL A 383 -6.81 4.60 -9.44
N ASN A 384 -6.82 3.31 -9.12
CA ASN A 384 -5.58 2.58 -8.85
C ASN A 384 -5.70 1.09 -9.21
N VAL A 385 -4.63 0.35 -9.06
CA VAL A 385 -4.53 -1.10 -9.18
C VAL A 385 -4.34 -1.74 -7.80
N ASN A 386 -4.66 -3.02 -7.65
CA ASN A 386 -4.65 -3.81 -6.41
C ASN A 386 -5.66 -3.32 -5.34
N GLU A 387 -5.82 -4.10 -4.29
CA GLU A 387 -6.64 -3.70 -3.15
C GLU A 387 -5.92 -2.65 -2.28
N ALA A 388 -6.69 -2.01 -1.40
CA ALA A 388 -6.17 -0.95 -0.55
C ALA A 388 -5.15 -1.44 0.48
N PHE A 389 -5.33 -2.69 0.98
CA PHE A 389 -4.44 -3.36 1.93
C PHE A 389 -4.64 -4.87 1.89
#